data_b01ac42dbf6381de54cfb8976e88c786
#
_entry.id   b01ac42dbf6381de54cfb8976e88c786
#
_cell.length_a   1.000
_cell.length_b   1.000
_cell.length_c   1.000
_cell.angle_alpha   90.00
_cell.angle_beta   90.00
_cell.angle_gamma   90.00
#
_symmetry.space_group_name_H-M   'P 1'
#
loop_
_entity.id
_entity.type
_entity.pdbx_description
1 polymer ?
#
loop_
_entity_poly.entity_id
_entity_poly.type
_entity_poly.pdbx_seq_one_letter_code
_entity_poly.pdbx_strand_id
1 'polypeptide(L)'
;MDKQEAKLILSSHTLGEEPVGDERFNAAKELLAKDQELANWWKNQKETDKAMSDSLKSFEVPADLHSALKMTMADQEKKRIRFRAARRWFSIAAVFVLGFGIYFQYGIDRSDDYTGPLAQRAFEYSVDGPWLSYFDKDTSNLKSWLTENGFNLPENLPPKLLAQEGIGCRPLDWSDERVALMCFNADTVYHLFIAKEQDFPSFEASEQIGYASKDNGWTMSKWKDNDHLFVLTAKATVDEMSQFLASYTPGSDTLSY
;
A
#
# COMPACT_ATOMS: atom_id res chain seq x y z
N MET A 1 -21.45 -5.95 33.72
CA MET A 1 -21.28 -5.78 32.26
C MET A 1 -22.43 -4.89 31.75
N ASP A 2 -22.09 -3.85 31.01
CA ASP A 2 -23.11 -2.99 30.40
C ASP A 2 -23.57 -3.52 29.01
N LYS A 3 -24.65 -2.91 28.44
CA LYS A 3 -25.19 -3.33 27.13
C LYS A 3 -24.19 -3.17 25.98
N GLN A 4 -23.34 -2.16 26.02
CA GLN A 4 -22.38 -1.90 24.94
C GLN A 4 -21.24 -2.91 24.97
N GLU A 5 -20.76 -3.22 26.16
CA GLU A 5 -19.75 -4.25 26.35
C GLU A 5 -20.29 -5.65 25.93
N ALA A 6 -21.55 -5.95 26.28
CA ALA A 6 -22.20 -7.20 25.86
C ALA A 6 -22.33 -7.28 24.32
N LYS A 7 -22.73 -6.19 23.65
CA LYS A 7 -22.77 -6.13 22.18
C LYS A 7 -21.41 -6.39 21.54
N LEU A 8 -20.34 -5.81 22.08
CA LEU A 8 -18.99 -5.99 21.56
C LEU A 8 -18.52 -7.45 21.69
N ILE A 9 -18.74 -8.07 22.84
CA ILE A 9 -18.38 -9.47 23.08
C ILE A 9 -19.19 -10.40 22.17
N LEU A 10 -20.51 -10.21 22.08
CA LEU A 10 -21.36 -11.02 21.22
C LEU A 10 -21.02 -10.87 19.74
N SER A 11 -20.73 -9.66 19.26
CA SER A 11 -20.42 -9.42 17.84
C SER A 11 -19.12 -10.08 17.39
N SER A 12 -18.16 -10.30 18.30
CA SER A 12 -16.90 -10.99 17.97
C SER A 12 -17.08 -12.50 17.71
N HIS A 13 -18.26 -13.07 18.00
CA HIS A 13 -18.55 -14.51 17.90
C HIS A 13 -19.79 -14.86 17.05
N THR A 14 -20.23 -13.95 16.16
CA THR A 14 -21.49 -14.14 15.40
C THR A 14 -21.49 -15.32 14.45
N LEU A 15 -20.36 -15.62 13.80
CA LEU A 15 -20.24 -16.69 12.78
C LEU A 15 -19.35 -17.87 13.21
N GLY A 16 -18.77 -17.83 14.40
CA GLY A 16 -17.87 -18.84 14.92
C GLY A 16 -18.55 -19.84 15.86
N GLU A 17 -17.78 -20.84 16.28
CA GLU A 17 -18.16 -21.70 17.40
C GLU A 17 -18.18 -20.89 18.70
N GLU A 18 -19.16 -21.18 19.56
CA GLU A 18 -19.24 -20.53 20.85
C GLU A 18 -17.98 -20.86 21.69
N PRO A 19 -17.30 -19.85 22.24
CA PRO A 19 -16.08 -20.11 22.98
C PRO A 19 -16.38 -20.90 24.25
N VAL A 20 -15.78 -22.07 24.36
CA VAL A 20 -15.97 -22.94 25.53
C VAL A 20 -15.17 -22.37 26.70
N GLY A 21 -15.86 -22.04 27.80
CA GLY A 21 -15.23 -21.56 29.03
C GLY A 21 -14.93 -20.07 29.10
N ASP A 22 -15.37 -19.26 28.17
CA ASP A 22 -15.25 -17.80 28.25
C ASP A 22 -16.33 -17.21 29.18
N GLU A 23 -15.90 -16.83 30.39
CA GLU A 23 -16.76 -16.23 31.41
C GLU A 23 -17.45 -14.93 30.95
N ARG A 24 -16.75 -14.14 30.14
CA ARG A 24 -17.30 -12.86 29.62
C ARG A 24 -18.40 -13.12 28.60
N PHE A 25 -18.23 -14.13 27.75
CA PHE A 25 -19.24 -14.52 26.79
C PHE A 25 -20.48 -15.11 27.49
N ASN A 26 -20.28 -15.91 28.53
CA ASN A 26 -21.40 -16.45 29.34
C ASN A 26 -22.17 -15.32 30.04
N ALA A 27 -21.48 -14.36 30.62
CA ALA A 27 -22.11 -13.19 31.25
C ALA A 27 -22.90 -12.32 30.22
N ALA A 28 -22.36 -12.20 28.96
CA ALA A 28 -23.09 -11.54 27.88
C ALA A 28 -24.38 -12.31 27.49
N LYS A 29 -24.34 -13.64 27.46
CA LYS A 29 -25.51 -14.50 27.22
C LYS A 29 -26.56 -14.40 28.34
N GLU A 30 -26.13 -14.28 29.56
CA GLU A 30 -27.08 -14.08 30.68
C GLU A 30 -27.78 -12.71 30.56
N LEU A 31 -27.07 -11.67 30.16
CA LEU A 31 -27.64 -10.36 29.91
C LEU A 31 -28.63 -10.42 28.72
N LEU A 32 -28.28 -11.13 27.67
CA LEU A 32 -29.13 -11.38 26.49
C LEU A 32 -30.47 -12.03 26.89
N ALA A 33 -30.47 -12.96 27.85
CA ALA A 33 -31.66 -13.63 28.32
C ALA A 33 -32.58 -12.72 29.15
N LYS A 34 -32.05 -11.64 29.72
CA LYS A 34 -32.75 -10.70 30.58
C LYS A 34 -33.20 -9.42 29.87
N ASP A 35 -32.62 -9.08 28.74
CA ASP A 35 -32.86 -7.83 28.03
C ASP A 35 -33.40 -8.10 26.60
N GLN A 36 -34.68 -7.81 26.40
CA GLN A 36 -35.39 -8.05 25.14
C GLN A 36 -34.83 -7.20 23.98
N GLU A 37 -34.37 -5.99 24.27
CA GLU A 37 -33.77 -5.11 23.24
C GLU A 37 -32.45 -5.69 22.73
N LEU A 38 -31.61 -6.16 23.65
CA LEU A 38 -30.34 -6.81 23.32
C LEU A 38 -30.60 -8.13 22.55
N ALA A 39 -31.62 -8.90 22.94
CA ALA A 39 -31.99 -10.13 22.25
C ALA A 39 -32.46 -9.87 20.81
N ASN A 40 -33.27 -8.84 20.58
CA ASN A 40 -33.71 -8.45 19.24
C ASN A 40 -32.54 -7.97 18.38
N TRP A 41 -31.63 -7.15 18.94
CA TRP A 41 -30.44 -6.69 18.26
C TRP A 41 -29.54 -7.87 17.83
N TRP A 42 -29.30 -8.82 18.76
CA TRP A 42 -28.50 -10.00 18.49
C TRP A 42 -29.07 -10.89 17.39
N LYS A 43 -30.39 -11.08 17.41
CA LYS A 43 -31.09 -11.83 16.36
C LYS A 43 -30.91 -11.17 15.00
N ASN A 44 -31.11 -9.86 14.90
CA ASN A 44 -30.94 -9.11 13.66
C ASN A 44 -29.46 -9.18 13.17
N GLN A 45 -28.51 -9.09 14.10
CA GLN A 45 -27.07 -9.21 13.76
C GLN A 45 -26.77 -10.57 13.14
N LYS A 46 -27.22 -11.66 13.76
CA LYS A 46 -27.02 -13.02 13.22
C LYS A 46 -27.68 -13.22 11.85
N GLU A 47 -28.86 -12.67 11.64
CA GLU A 47 -29.56 -12.75 10.35
C GLU A 47 -28.78 -12.00 9.26
N THR A 48 -28.26 -10.81 9.58
CA THR A 48 -27.44 -10.02 8.67
C THR A 48 -26.14 -10.75 8.32
N ASP A 49 -25.44 -11.25 9.31
CA ASP A 49 -24.17 -11.97 9.11
C ASP A 49 -24.35 -13.26 8.31
N LYS A 50 -25.46 -13.96 8.55
CA LYS A 50 -25.85 -15.14 7.77
C LYS A 50 -26.13 -14.77 6.31
N ALA A 51 -26.92 -13.73 6.06
CA ALA A 51 -27.24 -13.27 4.71
C ALA A 51 -25.95 -12.85 3.96
N MET A 52 -25.04 -12.17 4.65
CA MET A 52 -23.74 -11.79 4.11
C MET A 52 -22.85 -13.00 3.79
N SER A 53 -22.78 -13.97 4.70
CA SER A 53 -22.06 -15.23 4.49
C SER A 53 -22.63 -16.04 3.31
N ASP A 54 -23.95 -16.12 3.20
CA ASP A 54 -24.63 -16.84 2.12
C ASP A 54 -24.40 -16.13 0.76
N SER A 55 -24.41 -14.78 0.77
CA SER A 55 -24.06 -13.99 -0.40
C SER A 55 -22.61 -14.23 -0.83
N LEU A 56 -21.66 -14.21 0.11
CA LEU A 56 -20.24 -14.49 -0.20
C LEU A 56 -20.02 -15.91 -0.73
N LYS A 57 -20.74 -16.91 -0.20
CA LYS A 57 -20.67 -18.30 -0.68
C LYS A 57 -21.28 -18.50 -2.07
N SER A 58 -22.15 -17.59 -2.51
CA SER A 58 -22.75 -17.63 -3.85
C SER A 58 -21.79 -17.18 -4.95
N PHE A 59 -20.66 -16.53 -4.62
CA PHE A 59 -19.64 -16.20 -5.61
C PHE A 59 -18.92 -17.46 -6.07
N GLU A 60 -18.98 -17.70 -7.37
CA GLU A 60 -18.29 -18.80 -8.01
C GLU A 60 -16.77 -18.55 -7.94
N VAL A 61 -16.07 -19.34 -7.13
CA VAL A 61 -14.61 -19.23 -7.03
C VAL A 61 -14.00 -19.77 -8.32
N PRO A 62 -13.16 -18.99 -9.04
CA PRO A 62 -12.50 -19.47 -10.24
C PRO A 62 -11.80 -20.81 -10.01
N ALA A 63 -12.04 -21.78 -10.87
CA ALA A 63 -11.55 -23.16 -10.70
C ALA A 63 -10.01 -23.24 -10.64
N ASP A 64 -9.33 -22.27 -11.20
CA ASP A 64 -7.86 -22.16 -11.24
C ASP A 64 -7.25 -21.45 -10.02
N LEU A 65 -8.05 -20.75 -9.21
CA LEU A 65 -7.54 -20.02 -8.03
C LEU A 65 -6.75 -20.93 -7.07
N HIS A 66 -7.26 -22.13 -6.80
CA HIS A 66 -6.60 -23.09 -5.91
C HIS A 66 -5.27 -23.60 -6.49
N SER A 67 -5.20 -23.80 -7.81
CA SER A 67 -3.96 -24.19 -8.50
C SER A 67 -2.96 -23.04 -8.55
N ALA A 68 -3.40 -21.82 -8.79
CA ALA A 68 -2.57 -20.63 -8.78
C ALA A 68 -1.96 -20.36 -7.40
N LEU A 69 -2.75 -20.49 -6.33
CA LEU A 69 -2.26 -20.38 -4.94
C LEU A 69 -1.23 -21.46 -4.61
N LYS A 70 -1.49 -22.72 -5.01
CA LYS A 70 -0.51 -23.81 -4.80
C LYS A 70 0.79 -23.60 -5.56
N MET A 71 0.73 -23.10 -6.81
CA MET A 71 1.93 -22.77 -7.60
C MET A 71 2.76 -21.67 -6.93
N THR A 72 2.12 -20.62 -6.42
CA THR A 72 2.80 -19.52 -5.72
C THR A 72 3.48 -20.00 -4.43
N MET A 73 2.82 -20.85 -3.66
CA MET A 73 3.40 -21.44 -2.44
C MET A 73 4.56 -22.37 -2.75
N ALA A 74 4.44 -23.23 -3.78
CA ALA A 74 5.50 -24.16 -4.20
C ALA A 74 6.74 -23.43 -4.74
N ASP A 75 6.56 -22.30 -5.39
CA ASP A 75 7.67 -21.46 -5.89
C ASP A 75 8.44 -20.77 -4.76
N GLN A 76 7.74 -20.32 -3.72
CA GLN A 76 8.36 -19.77 -2.53
C GLN A 76 9.18 -20.85 -1.76
N GLU A 77 8.66 -22.07 -1.70
CA GLU A 77 9.36 -23.17 -1.03
C GLU A 77 10.61 -23.61 -1.81
N LYS A 78 10.57 -23.65 -3.15
CA LYS A 78 11.76 -23.91 -4.00
C LYS A 78 12.83 -22.83 -3.86
N LYS A 79 12.47 -21.58 -3.74
CA LYS A 79 13.41 -20.47 -3.49
C LYS A 79 14.09 -20.65 -2.13
N ARG A 80 13.35 -21.04 -1.10
CA ARG A 80 13.88 -21.26 0.27
C ARG A 80 14.87 -22.41 0.34
N ILE A 81 14.66 -23.48 -0.43
CA ILE A 81 15.56 -24.65 -0.48
C ILE A 81 16.85 -24.32 -1.26
N ARG A 82 16.77 -23.57 -2.35
CA ARG A 82 17.95 -23.11 -3.11
C ARG A 82 18.85 -22.18 -2.27
N PHE A 83 18.30 -21.33 -1.44
CA PHE A 83 19.09 -20.49 -0.52
C PHE A 83 19.85 -21.29 0.55
N ARG A 84 19.29 -22.42 1.01
CA ARG A 84 19.98 -23.28 2.00
C ARG A 84 21.13 -24.08 1.38
N ALA A 85 21.01 -24.50 0.14
CA ALA A 85 22.08 -25.21 -0.58
C ALA A 85 23.25 -24.28 -0.95
N ALA A 86 22.94 -23.04 -1.38
CA ALA A 86 23.94 -22.04 -1.71
C ALA A 86 24.80 -21.64 -0.49
N ARG A 87 24.26 -21.66 0.72
CA ARG A 87 24.98 -21.28 1.95
C ARG A 87 26.18 -22.18 2.30
N ARG A 88 26.22 -23.40 1.77
CA ARG A 88 27.35 -24.34 1.99
C ARG A 88 28.54 -24.11 1.05
N TRP A 89 28.35 -23.40 -0.07
CA TRP A 89 29.41 -23.07 -1.01
C TRP A 89 30.06 -21.69 -0.80
N PHE A 90 29.49 -20.86 0.08
CA PHE A 90 29.96 -19.50 0.35
C PHE A 90 31.09 -19.39 1.38
N SER A 91 31.49 -20.50 2.03
CA SER A 91 32.56 -20.45 3.03
C SER A 91 33.98 -20.38 2.45
N ILE A 92 34.16 -20.49 1.12
CA ILE A 92 35.48 -20.40 0.47
C ILE A 92 35.68 -19.04 -0.25
N ALA A 93 34.61 -18.29 -0.53
CA ALA A 93 34.69 -17.00 -1.23
C ALA A 93 34.91 -15.78 -0.29
N ALA A 94 34.92 -16.00 1.03
CA ALA A 94 34.97 -14.89 2.00
C ALA A 94 36.27 -14.07 1.99
N VAL A 95 37.36 -14.60 1.45
CA VAL A 95 38.65 -13.91 1.42
C VAL A 95 38.77 -12.97 0.19
N PHE A 96 38.07 -13.27 -0.91
CA PHE A 96 38.04 -12.43 -2.09
C PHE A 96 37.05 -11.28 -2.02
N VAL A 97 35.99 -11.42 -1.18
CA VAL A 97 34.93 -10.40 -1.02
C VAL A 97 35.40 -9.24 -0.14
N LEU A 98 36.32 -9.46 0.80
CA LEU A 98 36.85 -8.38 1.65
C LEU A 98 37.72 -7.39 0.87
N GLY A 99 38.45 -7.82 -0.16
CA GLY A 99 39.27 -6.92 -1.02
C GLY A 99 38.42 -6.14 -2.04
N PHE A 100 37.31 -6.74 -2.52
CA PHE A 100 36.43 -6.11 -3.50
C PHE A 100 35.33 -5.24 -2.82
N GLY A 101 34.96 -5.60 -1.60
CA GLY A 101 33.99 -4.84 -0.81
C GLY A 101 34.44 -3.44 -0.44
N ILE A 102 35.76 -3.28 -0.22
CA ILE A 102 36.36 -1.94 0.09
C ILE A 102 36.36 -1.05 -1.15
N TYR A 103 36.55 -1.60 -2.34
CA TYR A 103 36.54 -0.82 -3.59
C TYR A 103 35.10 -0.40 -4.00
N PHE A 104 34.10 -1.23 -3.68
CA PHE A 104 32.69 -0.89 -3.93
C PHE A 104 32.09 0.02 -2.86
N GLN A 105 32.64 0.02 -1.64
CA GLN A 105 32.16 0.87 -0.54
C GLN A 105 32.55 2.34 -0.71
N TYR A 106 33.56 2.64 -1.54
CA TYR A 106 33.92 4.03 -1.88
C TYR A 106 33.28 4.55 -3.17
N GLY A 107 32.55 3.72 -3.91
CA GLY A 107 32.06 4.07 -5.24
C GLY A 107 30.56 4.31 -5.36
N ILE A 108 29.76 3.80 -4.44
CA ILE A 108 28.30 4.00 -4.45
C ILE A 108 27.84 4.14 -3.00
N ASP A 109 28.28 5.20 -2.35
CA ASP A 109 27.57 5.72 -1.20
C ASP A 109 26.44 6.61 -1.71
N ARG A 110 25.52 5.98 -2.42
CA ARG A 110 24.15 6.43 -2.56
C ARG A 110 23.31 5.58 -1.59
N SER A 111 23.63 5.67 -0.33
CA SER A 111 22.62 5.52 0.71
C SER A 111 21.71 6.74 0.56
N ASP A 112 20.90 6.70 -0.48
CA ASP A 112 19.88 7.69 -0.69
C ASP A 112 19.00 7.67 0.55
N ASP A 113 19.13 8.73 1.29
CA ASP A 113 18.40 8.99 2.53
C ASP A 113 16.91 9.19 2.21
N TYR A 114 16.23 8.08 1.90
CA TYR A 114 14.78 8.04 1.71
C TYR A 114 14.03 8.04 3.05
N THR A 115 14.67 8.50 4.09
CA THR A 115 14.14 8.54 5.46
C THR A 115 13.31 9.79 5.78
N GLY A 116 13.00 10.60 4.77
CA GLY A 116 12.05 11.72 4.94
C GLY A 116 10.68 11.20 5.39
N PRO A 117 10.01 11.87 6.32
CA PRO A 117 8.71 11.43 6.83
C PRO A 117 7.68 11.10 5.73
N LEU A 118 7.60 11.92 4.68
CA LEU A 118 6.71 11.70 3.53
C LEU A 118 7.04 10.40 2.79
N ALA A 119 8.30 10.19 2.44
CA ALA A 119 8.72 9.04 1.64
C ALA A 119 8.52 7.71 2.38
N GLN A 120 8.81 7.68 3.68
CA GLN A 120 8.58 6.49 4.50
C GLN A 120 7.10 6.17 4.64
N ARG A 121 6.28 7.16 4.99
CA ARG A 121 4.83 7.00 5.12
C ARG A 121 4.18 6.58 3.79
N ALA A 122 4.61 7.18 2.68
CA ALA A 122 4.15 6.82 1.34
C ALA A 122 4.46 5.35 1.01
N PHE A 123 5.67 4.89 1.35
CA PHE A 123 6.06 3.50 1.16
C PHE A 123 5.26 2.54 2.03
N GLU A 124 5.17 2.79 3.33
CA GLU A 124 4.39 1.96 4.26
C GLU A 124 2.93 1.88 3.84
N TYR A 125 2.32 3.01 3.49
CA TYR A 125 0.93 3.06 3.02
C TYR A 125 0.71 2.26 1.72
N SER A 126 1.70 2.26 0.82
CA SER A 126 1.62 1.49 -0.44
C SER A 126 1.70 -0.02 -0.20
N VAL A 127 2.53 -0.46 0.75
CA VAL A 127 2.72 -1.89 1.08
C VAL A 127 1.50 -2.47 1.79
N ASP A 128 0.87 -1.69 2.66
CA ASP A 128 -0.33 -2.11 3.41
C ASP A 128 -1.59 -2.18 2.53
N GLY A 129 -1.51 -1.67 1.31
CA GLY A 129 -2.63 -1.63 0.36
C GLY A 129 -3.49 -0.38 0.57
N PRO A 130 -3.33 0.63 -0.29
CA PRO A 130 -3.97 1.93 -0.10
C PRO A 130 -5.50 1.82 -0.19
N TRP A 131 -6.17 2.46 0.75
CA TRP A 131 -7.60 2.71 0.67
C TRP A 131 -7.84 3.92 -0.22
N LEU A 132 -8.79 3.80 -1.15
CA LEU A 132 -9.14 4.86 -2.08
C LEU A 132 -10.53 5.41 -1.75
N SER A 133 -10.71 6.71 -1.94
CA SER A 133 -11.98 7.40 -1.65
C SER A 133 -12.82 7.61 -2.91
N TYR A 134 -12.17 7.67 -4.06
CA TYR A 134 -12.82 7.82 -5.36
C TYR A 134 -12.15 6.92 -6.38
N PHE A 135 -12.94 6.27 -7.26
CA PHE A 135 -12.50 5.31 -8.25
C PHE A 135 -12.92 5.77 -9.64
N ASP A 136 -11.99 5.92 -10.55
CA ASP A 136 -12.24 6.21 -11.95
C ASP A 136 -11.10 5.70 -12.81
N LYS A 137 -11.42 5.27 -14.04
CA LYS A 137 -10.43 4.83 -15.03
C LYS A 137 -9.77 6.01 -15.75
N ASP A 138 -10.48 7.12 -15.83
CA ASP A 138 -9.96 8.36 -16.42
C ASP A 138 -9.20 9.16 -15.37
N THR A 139 -7.91 9.33 -15.60
CA THR A 139 -7.01 10.09 -14.73
C THR A 139 -7.39 11.57 -14.62
N SER A 140 -8.05 12.13 -15.64
CA SER A 140 -8.56 13.51 -15.61
C SER A 140 -9.65 13.67 -14.55
N ASN A 141 -10.53 12.67 -14.41
CA ASN A 141 -11.57 12.66 -13.38
C ASN A 141 -10.98 12.55 -11.99
N LEU A 142 -9.93 11.72 -11.80
CA LEU A 142 -9.22 11.61 -10.54
C LEU A 142 -8.59 12.95 -10.13
N LYS A 143 -7.95 13.64 -11.09
CA LYS A 143 -7.35 14.96 -10.88
C LYS A 143 -8.40 16.01 -10.53
N SER A 144 -9.51 16.04 -11.25
CA SER A 144 -10.62 16.97 -11.01
C SER A 144 -11.23 16.76 -9.63
N TRP A 145 -11.48 15.50 -9.26
CA TRP A 145 -12.03 15.15 -7.96
C TRP A 145 -11.11 15.58 -6.80
N LEU A 146 -9.80 15.35 -6.90
CA LEU A 146 -8.84 15.82 -5.90
C LEU A 146 -8.82 17.36 -5.81
N THR A 147 -8.94 18.05 -6.95
CA THR A 147 -9.00 19.51 -6.97
C THR A 147 -10.25 20.03 -6.28
N GLU A 148 -11.41 19.43 -6.52
CA GLU A 148 -12.68 19.74 -5.83
C GLU A 148 -12.60 19.48 -4.32
N ASN A 149 -11.75 18.54 -3.89
CA ASN A 149 -11.45 18.26 -2.48
C ASN A 149 -10.29 19.10 -1.91
N GLY A 150 -9.95 20.20 -2.59
CA GLY A 150 -9.04 21.22 -2.08
C GLY A 150 -7.55 20.93 -2.25
N PHE A 151 -7.19 20.06 -3.21
CA PHE A 151 -5.80 19.86 -3.60
C PHE A 151 -5.47 20.70 -4.82
N ASN A 152 -4.46 21.55 -4.72
CA ASN A 152 -3.89 22.22 -5.87
C ASN A 152 -2.85 21.31 -6.50
N LEU A 153 -3.26 20.49 -7.48
CA LEU A 153 -2.36 19.57 -8.16
C LEU A 153 -1.60 20.31 -9.27
N PRO A 154 -0.33 19.98 -9.50
CA PRO A 154 0.45 20.57 -10.58
C PRO A 154 -0.13 20.18 -11.94
N GLU A 155 0.03 21.07 -12.92
CA GLU A 155 -0.38 20.79 -14.29
C GLU A 155 0.48 19.69 -14.91
N ASN A 156 1.78 19.74 -14.64
CA ASN A 156 2.78 18.80 -15.14
C ASN A 156 2.90 17.60 -14.24
N LEU A 157 2.10 16.56 -14.50
CA LEU A 157 2.31 15.21 -13.97
C LEU A 157 3.06 14.36 -15.00
N PRO A 158 3.81 13.32 -14.58
CA PRO A 158 4.52 12.47 -15.53
C PRO A 158 3.59 11.95 -16.63
N PRO A 159 3.86 12.26 -17.92
CA PRO A 159 2.93 11.96 -19.01
C PRO A 159 2.62 10.46 -19.16
N LYS A 160 3.60 9.60 -18.88
CA LYS A 160 3.39 8.16 -18.91
C LYS A 160 2.45 7.67 -17.82
N LEU A 161 2.39 8.33 -16.65
CA LEU A 161 1.40 8.03 -15.60
C LEU A 161 0.01 8.45 -16.06
N LEU A 162 -0.11 9.65 -16.63
CA LEU A 162 -1.41 10.14 -17.12
C LEU A 162 -1.97 9.32 -18.30
N ALA A 163 -1.09 8.63 -19.03
CA ALA A 163 -1.49 7.72 -20.12
C ALA A 163 -1.95 6.34 -19.61
N GLN A 164 -1.77 6.04 -18.31
CA GLN A 164 -2.23 4.78 -17.74
C GLN A 164 -3.70 4.87 -17.32
N GLU A 165 -4.33 3.70 -17.19
CA GLU A 165 -5.67 3.60 -16.62
C GLU A 165 -5.64 3.99 -15.14
N GLY A 166 -6.50 4.91 -14.73
CA GLY A 166 -6.69 5.24 -13.33
C GLY A 166 -7.29 4.07 -12.56
N ILE A 167 -6.92 3.92 -11.29
CA ILE A 167 -7.59 3.03 -10.35
C ILE A 167 -8.47 3.86 -9.42
N GLY A 168 -7.90 4.92 -8.86
CA GLY A 168 -8.60 5.79 -7.95
C GLY A 168 -7.66 6.75 -7.24
N CYS A 169 -8.23 7.57 -6.37
CA CYS A 169 -7.48 8.56 -5.61
C CYS A 169 -8.02 8.74 -4.19
N ARG A 170 -7.23 9.39 -3.35
CA ARG A 170 -7.59 9.72 -1.98
C ARG A 170 -6.83 10.93 -1.46
N PRO A 171 -7.48 11.86 -0.74
CA PRO A 171 -6.82 12.80 0.15
C PRO A 171 -6.34 12.06 1.41
N LEU A 172 -5.10 12.28 1.78
CA LEU A 172 -4.50 11.76 3.00
C LEU A 172 -4.18 12.95 3.91
N ASP A 173 -4.65 12.87 5.15
CA ASP A 173 -4.34 13.83 6.19
C ASP A 173 -3.38 13.14 7.17
N TRP A 174 -2.08 13.47 7.07
CA TRP A 174 -1.05 12.92 7.93
C TRP A 174 -0.65 13.92 9.01
N SER A 175 -1.40 13.91 10.12
CA SER A 175 -1.37 14.95 11.15
C SER A 175 -1.91 16.27 10.60
N ASP A 176 -1.08 17.30 10.45
CA ASP A 176 -1.45 18.59 9.87
C ASP A 176 -1.04 18.72 8.39
N GLU A 177 -0.43 17.68 7.84
CA GLU A 177 0.11 17.65 6.48
C GLU A 177 -0.85 16.97 5.51
N ARG A 178 -1.08 17.59 4.36
CA ARG A 178 -2.02 17.09 3.35
C ARG A 178 -1.29 16.50 2.15
N VAL A 179 -1.65 15.27 1.80
CA VAL A 179 -1.04 14.53 0.67
C VAL A 179 -2.13 14.00 -0.24
N ALA A 180 -2.03 14.24 -1.54
CA ALA A 180 -2.89 13.61 -2.53
C ALA A 180 -2.29 12.29 -2.97
N LEU A 181 -3.08 11.22 -2.94
CA LEU A 181 -2.72 9.92 -3.50
C LEU A 181 -3.50 9.69 -4.80
N MET A 182 -2.78 9.29 -5.85
CA MET A 182 -3.37 8.77 -7.09
C MET A 182 -2.76 7.40 -7.41
N CYS A 183 -3.61 6.44 -7.81
CA CYS A 183 -3.19 5.10 -8.17
C CYS A 183 -3.49 4.81 -9.63
N PHE A 184 -2.54 4.16 -10.31
CA PHE A 184 -2.60 3.88 -11.75
C PHE A 184 -2.32 2.40 -12.01
N ASN A 185 -3.01 1.86 -12.99
CA ASN A 185 -2.86 0.48 -13.44
C ASN A 185 -2.04 0.44 -14.73
N ALA A 186 -0.85 -0.12 -14.63
CA ALA A 186 0.02 -0.42 -15.77
C ALA A 186 0.45 -1.90 -15.69
N ASP A 187 1.70 -2.26 -16.01
CA ASP A 187 2.23 -3.61 -15.77
C ASP A 187 2.22 -3.99 -14.28
N THR A 188 2.27 -3.00 -13.43
CA THR A 188 2.05 -3.09 -11.98
C THR A 188 1.25 -1.87 -11.51
N VAL A 189 0.85 -1.85 -10.24
CA VAL A 189 0.17 -0.69 -9.66
C VAL A 189 1.19 0.35 -9.22
N TYR A 190 1.02 1.57 -9.71
CA TYR A 190 1.81 2.74 -9.32
C TYR A 190 1.00 3.61 -8.36
N HIS A 191 1.63 4.01 -7.25
CA HIS A 191 1.04 4.91 -6.26
C HIS A 191 1.82 6.21 -6.26
N LEU A 192 1.19 7.29 -6.71
CA LEU A 192 1.76 8.63 -6.75
C LEU A 192 1.22 9.46 -5.58
N PHE A 193 2.13 9.89 -4.73
CA PHE A 193 1.86 10.81 -3.62
C PHE A 193 2.35 12.19 -4.01
N ILE A 194 1.50 13.20 -3.83
CA ILE A 194 1.77 14.59 -4.16
C ILE A 194 1.50 15.42 -2.91
N ALA A 195 2.49 16.19 -2.48
CA ALA A 195 2.40 17.07 -1.32
C ALA A 195 2.94 18.45 -1.66
N LYS A 196 2.63 19.46 -0.86
CA LYS A 196 3.26 20.76 -0.96
C LYS A 196 4.56 20.79 -0.17
N GLU A 197 5.58 21.44 -0.72
CA GLU A 197 6.88 21.59 -0.07
C GLU A 197 6.78 22.25 1.30
N GLN A 198 5.93 23.25 1.43
CA GLN A 198 5.72 23.96 2.69
C GLN A 198 5.24 23.06 3.84
N ASP A 199 4.52 21.96 3.52
CA ASP A 199 3.96 21.04 4.49
C ASP A 199 5.02 20.02 4.97
N PHE A 200 6.13 19.87 4.22
CA PHE A 200 7.21 18.92 4.52
C PHE A 200 8.59 19.58 4.44
N PRO A 201 8.90 20.55 5.29
CA PRO A 201 10.15 21.32 5.21
C PRO A 201 11.42 20.49 5.45
N SER A 202 11.30 19.30 6.04
CA SER A 202 12.41 18.36 6.24
C SER A 202 12.60 17.36 5.10
N PHE A 203 11.77 17.44 4.05
CA PHE A 203 11.87 16.53 2.92
C PHE A 203 12.95 16.99 1.93
N GLU A 204 14.07 16.30 1.96
CA GLU A 204 15.15 16.56 1.00
C GLU A 204 14.80 15.94 -0.36
N ALA A 205 14.30 16.76 -1.25
CA ALA A 205 14.13 16.41 -2.66
C ALA A 205 14.96 17.35 -3.53
N SER A 206 15.48 16.83 -4.63
CA SER A 206 16.04 17.63 -5.70
C SER A 206 15.11 17.66 -6.91
N GLU A 207 15.36 18.56 -7.84
CA GLU A 207 14.70 18.55 -9.14
C GLU A 207 15.10 17.32 -9.98
N GLN A 208 16.14 16.60 -9.56
CA GLN A 208 16.49 15.31 -10.15
C GLN A 208 15.69 14.19 -9.50
N ILE A 209 15.20 13.26 -10.31
CA ILE A 209 14.46 12.09 -9.82
C ILE A 209 15.44 11.14 -9.15
N GLY A 210 15.28 10.94 -7.86
CA GLY A 210 16.01 9.93 -7.08
C GLY A 210 15.27 8.60 -7.07
N TYR A 211 16.00 7.49 -7.11
CA TYR A 211 15.44 6.13 -7.08
C TYR A 211 16.02 5.33 -5.93
N ALA A 212 15.20 4.54 -5.24
CA ALA A 212 15.65 3.56 -4.26
C ALA A 212 14.88 2.26 -4.38
N SER A 213 15.61 1.17 -4.40
CA SER A 213 15.05 -0.16 -4.22
C SER A 213 14.77 -0.39 -2.74
N LYS A 214 13.61 -0.97 -2.45
CA LYS A 214 13.19 -1.39 -1.12
C LYS A 214 13.07 -2.91 -1.07
N ASP A 215 12.96 -3.45 0.13
CA ASP A 215 12.76 -4.87 0.31
C ASP A 215 11.50 -5.38 -0.41
N ASN A 216 11.47 -6.65 -0.73
CA ASN A 216 10.34 -7.33 -1.38
C ASN A 216 10.02 -6.87 -2.82
N GLY A 217 10.96 -6.28 -3.53
CA GLY A 217 10.82 -5.92 -4.93
C GLY A 217 10.03 -4.64 -5.17
N TRP A 218 9.92 -3.81 -4.16
CA TRP A 218 9.38 -2.46 -4.29
C TRP A 218 10.49 -1.48 -4.69
N THR A 219 10.11 -0.50 -5.49
CA THR A 219 10.94 0.66 -5.81
C THR A 219 10.18 1.93 -5.48
N MET A 220 10.92 2.90 -4.99
CA MET A 220 10.43 4.24 -4.73
C MET A 220 11.27 5.25 -5.50
N SER A 221 10.61 6.24 -6.09
CA SER A 221 11.27 7.43 -6.61
C SER A 221 10.71 8.67 -5.94
N LYS A 222 11.57 9.68 -5.78
CA LYS A 222 11.19 10.98 -5.22
C LYS A 222 11.80 12.11 -6.02
N TRP A 223 11.05 13.21 -6.14
CA TRP A 223 11.54 14.43 -6.76
C TRP A 223 10.72 15.63 -6.29
N LYS A 224 11.23 16.81 -6.61
CA LYS A 224 10.54 18.08 -6.45
C LYS A 224 10.27 18.67 -7.82
N ASP A 225 9.11 19.26 -7.99
CA ASP A 225 8.76 20.08 -9.16
C ASP A 225 7.99 21.32 -8.69
N ASN A 226 8.60 22.49 -8.89
CA ASN A 226 8.13 23.76 -8.34
C ASN A 226 7.91 23.69 -6.82
N ASP A 227 6.69 23.94 -6.34
CA ASP A 227 6.30 23.91 -4.93
C ASP A 227 5.72 22.53 -4.48
N HIS A 228 5.82 21.51 -5.34
CA HIS A 228 5.29 20.19 -5.07
C HIS A 228 6.40 19.16 -4.88
N LEU A 229 6.16 18.28 -3.93
CA LEU A 229 6.95 17.09 -3.66
C LEU A 229 6.23 15.86 -4.18
N PHE A 230 6.97 14.98 -4.78
CA PHE A 230 6.45 13.75 -5.38
C PHE A 230 7.15 12.52 -4.79
N VAL A 231 6.36 11.51 -4.49
CA VAL A 231 6.84 10.17 -4.19
C VAL A 231 6.04 9.19 -5.03
N LEU A 232 6.73 8.41 -5.85
CA LEU A 232 6.13 7.34 -6.65
C LEU A 232 6.63 5.99 -6.14
N THR A 233 5.72 5.10 -5.81
CA THR A 233 6.03 3.74 -5.36
C THR A 233 5.37 2.71 -6.26
N ALA A 234 6.07 1.62 -6.54
CA ALA A 234 5.55 0.50 -7.30
C ALA A 234 6.32 -0.78 -6.98
N LYS A 235 5.70 -1.91 -7.23
CA LYS A 235 6.37 -3.21 -7.18
C LYS A 235 7.08 -3.47 -8.52
N ALA A 236 8.21 -2.80 -8.71
CA ALA A 236 9.00 -2.77 -9.94
C ALA A 236 10.49 -2.70 -9.59
N THR A 237 11.34 -2.93 -10.57
CA THR A 237 12.78 -2.68 -10.46
C THR A 237 13.10 -1.18 -10.64
N VAL A 238 14.29 -0.76 -10.23
CA VAL A 238 14.76 0.62 -10.48
C VAL A 238 14.81 0.93 -11.98
N ASP A 239 15.22 -0.04 -12.79
CA ASP A 239 15.29 0.14 -14.24
C ASP A 239 13.90 0.36 -14.86
N GLU A 240 12.91 -0.44 -14.48
CA GLU A 240 11.51 -0.28 -14.93
C GLU A 240 10.95 1.08 -14.49
N MET A 241 11.16 1.46 -13.23
CA MET A 241 10.73 2.76 -12.70
C MET A 241 11.40 3.92 -13.45
N SER A 242 12.71 3.83 -13.71
CA SER A 242 13.44 4.86 -14.42
C SER A 242 13.02 5.00 -15.88
N GLN A 243 12.76 3.90 -16.57
CA GLN A 243 12.21 3.90 -17.94
C GLN A 243 10.78 4.46 -17.95
N PHE A 244 10.00 4.20 -16.91
CA PHE A 244 8.66 4.75 -16.78
C PHE A 244 8.67 6.27 -16.65
N LEU A 245 9.64 6.84 -15.94
CA LEU A 245 9.80 8.28 -15.74
C LEU A 245 10.73 8.97 -16.76
N ALA A 246 11.35 8.23 -17.69
CA ALA A 246 12.36 8.77 -18.61
C ALA A 246 11.90 9.93 -19.51
N SER A 247 10.58 10.06 -19.74
CA SER A 247 10.00 11.16 -20.55
C SER A 247 9.58 12.38 -19.73
N TYR A 248 9.80 12.35 -18.43
CA TYR A 248 9.43 13.42 -17.52
C TYR A 248 10.69 14.12 -16.99
N THR A 249 10.73 15.43 -17.12
CA THR A 249 11.78 16.27 -16.56
C THR A 249 11.13 17.26 -15.59
N PRO A 250 11.40 17.16 -14.29
CA PRO A 250 10.90 18.12 -13.30
C PRO A 250 11.40 19.54 -13.66
N GLY A 251 10.58 20.55 -13.39
CA GLY A 251 10.92 21.95 -13.66
C GLY A 251 10.87 22.35 -15.14
N SER A 252 10.58 21.44 -16.05
CA SER A 252 10.32 21.80 -17.43
C SER A 252 8.89 22.35 -17.56
N ASP A 253 8.74 23.65 -17.53
CA ASP A 253 7.53 24.27 -18.05
C ASP A 253 7.38 23.81 -19.50
N THR A 254 6.35 23.03 -19.77
CA THR A 254 5.95 22.79 -21.16
C THR A 254 5.46 24.12 -21.71
N LEU A 255 6.40 24.89 -22.28
CA LEU A 255 6.04 25.98 -23.18
C LEU A 255 5.31 25.30 -24.35
N SER A 256 4.01 25.15 -24.19
CA SER A 256 3.11 24.84 -25.29
C SER A 256 3.11 26.06 -26.24
N TYR A 257 3.81 25.88 -27.35
CA TYR A 257 3.66 26.73 -28.52
C TYR A 257 2.37 26.37 -29.27
#